data_9e36d260614e4809801002dddccffacf
#
_entry.id   9e36d260614e4809801002dddccffacf
#
_cell.length_a   1.000
_cell.length_b   1.000
_cell.length_c   1.000
_cell.angle_alpha   90.00
_cell.angle_beta   90.00
_cell.angle_gamma   90.00
#
_symmetry.space_group_name_H-M   'P 1'
#
loop_
_entity.id
_entity.type
_entity.pdbx_description
1 polymer ?
#
loop_
_entity_poly.entity_id
_entity_poly.type
_entity_poly.pdbx_seq_one_letter_code
_entity_poly.pdbx_strand_id
1 'polypeptide(L)'
;YGGTLRVVTTGKQYVYGRLDSSAKGIKSKSSLTIESGTIWVRATGGEGSEGIESKNVMTINGGDIAVYAYDDCLNASNNITINGGSVYCYSTGNDGVDSNGTLTITGGTVVASGTASPEDGFDCDQNTFKITGGTVLGIGGGTSTPTANSCTQRSVIYGGSGSAGQYIGIQSSDGTNLMTYMIPRTYQQMTLLFSSPQLENGSYTIYTGGSVTDGSSFYGLYTGAIYDGGTQAATFTANSMVTQIGSASGGGNPGGGGGPGGGPGGWGW
;
A
#
# COMPACT_ATOMS: atom_id res chain seq x y z
N TYR A 1 -23.64 8.34 -4.68
CA TYR A 1 -23.97 9.29 -3.63
C TYR A 1 -22.71 9.58 -2.83
N GLY A 2 -22.30 10.83 -2.70
CA GLY A 2 -21.14 11.28 -1.91
C GLY A 2 -21.57 11.64 -0.49
N GLY A 3 -20.60 11.67 0.42
CA GLY A 3 -20.78 12.10 1.81
C GLY A 3 -19.42 12.09 2.50
N THR A 4 -19.40 12.53 3.77
CA THR A 4 -18.17 12.51 4.59
C THR A 4 -18.38 11.58 5.77
N LEU A 5 -17.48 10.62 5.94
CA LEU A 5 -17.42 9.72 7.08
C LEU A 5 -16.08 9.86 7.79
N ARG A 6 -16.13 10.14 9.09
CA ARG A 6 -14.94 10.16 9.94
C ARG A 6 -15.11 9.17 11.09
N VAL A 7 -14.18 8.23 11.18
CA VAL A 7 -14.19 7.19 12.22
C VAL A 7 -12.89 7.25 13.02
N VAL A 8 -13.01 7.19 14.33
CA VAL A 8 -11.87 7.08 15.25
C VAL A 8 -12.15 5.97 16.24
N THR A 9 -11.25 5.00 16.30
CA THR A 9 -11.29 3.92 17.30
C THR A 9 -9.95 3.84 18.01
N THR A 10 -10.01 3.68 19.36
CA THR A 10 -8.85 3.65 20.25
C THR A 10 -8.88 2.49 21.22
N GLY A 11 -9.92 1.65 21.11
CA GLY A 11 -10.09 0.48 21.97
C GLY A 11 -8.98 -0.53 21.72
N LYS A 12 -8.31 -0.95 22.79
CA LYS A 12 -7.28 -2.01 22.73
C LYS A 12 -7.94 -3.36 22.48
N GLN A 13 -7.15 -4.31 21.99
CA GLN A 13 -7.55 -5.70 21.91
C GLN A 13 -7.96 -6.21 23.29
N TYR A 14 -9.08 -6.90 23.34
CA TYR A 14 -9.58 -7.56 24.53
C TYR A 14 -9.58 -9.07 24.29
N VAL A 15 -8.87 -9.79 25.15
CA VAL A 15 -8.76 -11.25 25.09
C VAL A 15 -9.40 -11.86 26.34
N TYR A 16 -10.34 -12.77 26.16
CA TYR A 16 -10.97 -13.55 27.21
C TYR A 16 -11.03 -15.03 26.82
N GLY A 17 -10.20 -15.84 27.41
CA GLY A 17 -10.04 -17.25 27.04
C GLY A 17 -9.54 -17.40 25.61
N ARG A 18 -10.39 -17.96 24.72
CA ARG A 18 -10.11 -18.10 23.29
C ARG A 18 -10.81 -17.03 22.43
N LEU A 19 -11.52 -16.12 23.07
CA LEU A 19 -12.18 -15.01 22.39
C LEU A 19 -11.25 -13.82 22.38
N ASP A 20 -11.10 -13.28 21.20
CA ASP A 20 -10.35 -12.07 21.01
C ASP A 20 -11.24 -11.07 20.24
N SER A 21 -11.12 -9.80 20.57
CA SER A 21 -11.84 -8.71 19.95
C SER A 21 -11.02 -7.45 19.97
N SER A 22 -10.94 -6.80 18.84
CA SER A 22 -10.23 -5.53 18.64
C SER A 22 -11.13 -4.50 17.97
N ALA A 23 -10.88 -3.23 18.25
CA ALA A 23 -11.66 -2.13 17.70
C ALA A 23 -11.18 -1.80 16.29
N LYS A 24 -11.95 -2.23 15.29
CA LYS A 24 -11.75 -1.85 13.89
C LYS A 24 -12.34 -0.46 13.63
N GLY A 25 -11.83 0.23 12.61
CA GLY A 25 -12.47 1.46 12.15
C GLY A 25 -13.80 1.18 11.47
N ILE A 26 -13.78 0.47 10.36
CA ILE A 26 -14.96 0.00 9.62
C ILE A 26 -14.81 -1.50 9.43
N LYS A 27 -15.86 -2.26 9.73
CA LYS A 27 -15.83 -3.72 9.55
C LYS A 27 -17.11 -4.24 8.89
N SER A 28 -16.92 -5.09 7.88
CA SER A 28 -17.98 -5.92 7.32
C SER A 28 -17.72 -7.40 7.59
N LYS A 29 -18.74 -8.13 8.02
CA LYS A 29 -18.69 -9.60 8.13
C LYS A 29 -18.88 -10.32 6.79
N SER A 30 -19.15 -9.58 5.73
CA SER A 30 -19.33 -10.04 4.37
C SER A 30 -18.51 -9.14 3.45
N SER A 31 -18.92 -8.93 2.20
CA SER A 31 -18.28 -8.01 1.28
C SER A 31 -18.48 -6.55 1.69
N LEU A 32 -17.53 -5.70 1.33
CA LEU A 32 -17.56 -4.26 1.55
C LEU A 32 -17.29 -3.55 0.24
N THR A 33 -18.13 -2.58 -0.10
CA THR A 33 -17.94 -1.75 -1.29
C THR A 33 -17.98 -0.28 -0.92
N ILE A 34 -17.01 0.49 -1.42
CA ILE A 34 -16.96 1.95 -1.34
C ILE A 34 -17.12 2.49 -2.75
N GLU A 35 -18.23 3.17 -3.00
CA GLU A 35 -18.54 3.74 -4.33
C GLU A 35 -17.93 5.12 -4.49
N SER A 36 -18.02 5.97 -3.46
CA SER A 36 -17.56 7.37 -3.49
C SER A 36 -17.63 8.00 -2.09
N GLY A 37 -17.27 9.28 -2.00
CA GLY A 37 -17.35 10.07 -0.78
C GLY A 37 -15.97 10.34 -0.16
N THR A 38 -15.94 11.08 0.94
CA THR A 38 -14.72 11.35 1.70
C THR A 38 -14.73 10.51 2.97
N ILE A 39 -13.78 9.60 3.10
CA ILE A 39 -13.69 8.66 4.22
C ILE A 39 -12.35 8.85 4.92
N TRP A 40 -12.42 9.18 6.20
CA TRP A 40 -11.24 9.27 7.05
C TRP A 40 -11.38 8.31 8.24
N VAL A 41 -10.42 7.41 8.38
CA VAL A 41 -10.41 6.39 9.44
C VAL A 41 -9.11 6.49 10.21
N ARG A 42 -9.22 6.39 11.54
CA ARG A 42 -8.08 6.23 12.44
C ARG A 42 -8.37 5.14 13.47
N ALA A 43 -7.66 4.03 13.39
CA ALA A 43 -7.76 2.89 14.31
C ALA A 43 -6.40 2.68 15.01
N THR A 44 -6.29 3.02 16.29
CA THR A 44 -5.00 3.07 17.01
C THR A 44 -5.00 2.21 18.27
N GLY A 45 -5.83 1.18 18.31
CA GLY A 45 -6.01 0.33 19.50
C GLY A 45 -4.91 -0.69 19.76
N GLY A 46 -3.96 -0.88 18.85
CA GLY A 46 -2.94 -1.93 18.89
C GLY A 46 -3.28 -3.08 17.93
N GLU A 47 -2.75 -4.27 18.20
CA GLU A 47 -2.96 -5.46 17.37
C GLU A 47 -4.45 -5.71 17.07
N GLY A 48 -4.74 -6.09 15.83
CA GLY A 48 -6.08 -6.29 15.33
C GLY A 48 -6.88 -4.99 15.15
N SER A 49 -6.29 -3.80 15.24
CA SER A 49 -6.98 -2.52 14.98
C SER A 49 -6.85 -2.12 13.53
N GLU A 50 -7.39 -2.93 12.62
CA GLU A 50 -7.44 -2.61 11.21
C GLU A 50 -8.31 -1.36 10.94
N GLY A 51 -7.92 -0.61 9.93
CA GLY A 51 -8.67 0.57 9.52
C GLY A 51 -10.01 0.22 8.92
N ILE A 52 -10.01 -0.48 7.79
CA ILE A 52 -11.19 -0.97 7.08
C ILE A 52 -11.01 -2.46 6.82
N GLU A 53 -11.89 -3.28 7.41
CA GLU A 53 -11.84 -4.73 7.31
C GLU A 53 -13.06 -5.32 6.61
N SER A 54 -12.83 -6.23 5.68
CA SER A 54 -13.87 -7.08 5.08
C SER A 54 -13.56 -8.55 5.35
N LYS A 55 -14.51 -9.26 5.93
CA LYS A 55 -14.37 -10.73 6.11
C LYS A 55 -14.66 -11.53 4.84
N ASN A 56 -14.71 -10.85 3.69
CA ASN A 56 -14.82 -11.47 2.37
C ASN A 56 -14.09 -10.60 1.35
N VAL A 57 -14.78 -9.97 0.42
CA VAL A 57 -14.21 -9.15 -0.66
C VAL A 57 -14.34 -7.67 -0.31
N MET A 58 -13.31 -6.89 -0.60
CA MET A 58 -13.36 -5.42 -0.56
C MET A 58 -13.24 -4.85 -1.96
N THR A 59 -14.14 -3.91 -2.30
CA THR A 59 -14.12 -3.18 -3.57
C THR A 59 -14.17 -1.69 -3.32
N ILE A 60 -13.23 -0.94 -3.91
CA ILE A 60 -13.20 0.52 -3.88
C ILE A 60 -13.35 1.01 -5.31
N ASN A 61 -14.51 1.60 -5.63
CA ASN A 61 -14.81 2.13 -6.95
C ASN A 61 -14.41 3.61 -7.07
N GLY A 62 -14.30 4.33 -5.96
CA GLY A 62 -13.95 5.74 -5.94
C GLY A 62 -13.94 6.33 -4.54
N GLY A 63 -13.83 7.65 -4.46
CA GLY A 63 -13.80 8.42 -3.21
C GLY A 63 -12.40 8.90 -2.82
N ASP A 64 -12.38 9.79 -1.80
CA ASP A 64 -11.16 10.26 -1.15
C ASP A 64 -11.04 9.55 0.20
N ILE A 65 -10.15 8.58 0.27
CA ILE A 65 -10.05 7.64 1.40
C ILE A 65 -8.69 7.81 2.06
N ALA A 66 -8.67 8.13 3.34
CA ALA A 66 -7.46 8.18 4.15
C ALA A 66 -7.61 7.29 5.39
N VAL A 67 -6.73 6.31 5.51
CA VAL A 67 -6.75 5.32 6.59
C VAL A 67 -5.43 5.35 7.35
N TYR A 68 -5.55 5.53 8.65
CA TYR A 68 -4.45 5.41 9.61
C TYR A 68 -4.78 4.27 10.56
N ALA A 69 -3.97 3.26 10.59
CA ALA A 69 -4.19 2.11 11.46
C ALA A 69 -2.95 1.77 12.29
N TYR A 70 -3.12 1.04 13.37
CA TYR A 70 -2.00 0.35 14.00
C TYR A 70 -1.70 -0.95 13.25
N ASP A 71 -2.74 -1.73 12.98
CA ASP A 71 -2.70 -2.93 12.16
C ASP A 71 -2.89 -2.55 10.67
N ASP A 72 -3.41 -3.42 9.83
CA ASP A 72 -3.59 -3.13 8.42
C ASP A 72 -4.54 -1.95 8.19
N CYS A 73 -4.22 -1.11 7.21
CA CYS A 73 -5.16 -0.05 6.86
C CYS A 73 -6.37 -0.58 6.10
N LEU A 74 -6.14 -1.39 5.08
CA LEU A 74 -7.16 -2.14 4.37
C LEU A 74 -6.86 -3.63 4.51
N ASN A 75 -7.81 -4.40 5.04
CA ASN A 75 -7.69 -5.84 5.18
C ASN A 75 -8.90 -6.55 4.58
N ALA A 76 -8.67 -7.60 3.79
CA ALA A 76 -9.75 -8.45 3.30
C ALA A 76 -9.38 -9.92 3.40
N SER A 77 -10.27 -10.73 3.96
CA SER A 77 -10.07 -12.20 4.07
C SER A 77 -10.01 -12.93 2.73
N ASN A 78 -10.43 -12.27 1.64
CA ASN A 78 -10.32 -12.75 0.27
C ASN A 78 -9.69 -11.65 -0.58
N ASN A 79 -10.40 -11.12 -1.57
CA ASN A 79 -9.83 -10.24 -2.58
C ASN A 79 -10.03 -8.76 -2.24
N ILE A 80 -9.05 -7.94 -2.60
CA ILE A 80 -9.19 -6.49 -2.67
C ILE A 80 -9.14 -6.04 -4.12
N THR A 81 -10.11 -5.19 -4.52
CA THR A 81 -10.12 -4.54 -5.82
C THR A 81 -10.25 -3.03 -5.65
N ILE A 82 -9.32 -2.27 -6.23
CA ILE A 82 -9.36 -0.81 -6.27
C ILE A 82 -9.49 -0.38 -7.73
N ASN A 83 -10.67 0.14 -8.07
CA ASN A 83 -11.01 0.57 -9.42
C ASN A 83 -10.77 2.07 -9.64
N GLY A 84 -10.70 2.86 -8.58
CA GLY A 84 -10.53 4.31 -8.68
C GLY A 84 -10.48 4.99 -7.32
N GLY A 85 -10.54 6.32 -7.35
CA GLY A 85 -10.46 7.17 -6.16
C GLY A 85 -9.04 7.53 -5.77
N SER A 86 -8.93 8.22 -4.65
CA SER A 86 -7.67 8.60 -4.01
C SER A 86 -7.58 7.86 -2.67
N VAL A 87 -6.69 6.89 -2.57
CA VAL A 87 -6.58 5.99 -1.42
C VAL A 87 -5.23 6.16 -0.75
N TYR A 88 -5.23 6.57 0.50
CA TYR A 88 -4.05 6.65 1.34
C TYR A 88 -4.16 5.72 2.53
N CYS A 89 -3.14 4.90 2.72
CA CYS A 89 -3.00 3.94 3.80
C CYS A 89 -1.69 4.19 4.55
N TYR A 90 -1.77 4.33 5.88
CA TYR A 90 -0.60 4.46 6.74
C TYR A 90 -0.77 3.57 7.97
N SER A 91 -0.15 2.41 7.94
CA SER A 91 -0.08 1.53 9.11
C SER A 91 1.13 1.88 9.98
N THR A 92 1.00 1.70 11.30
CA THR A 92 2.09 1.93 12.25
C THR A 92 2.66 0.64 12.84
N GLY A 93 2.04 -0.49 12.60
CA GLY A 93 2.46 -1.79 13.15
C GLY A 93 2.39 -2.94 12.17
N ASN A 94 1.73 -2.78 11.01
CA ASN A 94 1.53 -3.84 10.04
C ASN A 94 1.51 -3.30 8.60
N ASP A 95 0.69 -3.86 7.70
CA ASP A 95 0.68 -3.56 6.28
C ASP A 95 -0.15 -2.33 5.90
N GLY A 96 0.19 -1.70 4.79
CA GLY A 96 -0.65 -0.67 4.20
C GLY A 96 -1.95 -1.25 3.65
N VAL A 97 -1.84 -2.29 2.84
CA VAL A 97 -2.97 -3.04 2.26
C VAL A 97 -2.65 -4.52 2.34
N ASP A 98 -3.51 -5.28 3.02
CA ASP A 98 -3.42 -6.74 3.14
C ASP A 98 -4.63 -7.42 2.52
N SER A 99 -4.38 -8.23 1.50
CA SER A 99 -5.38 -9.06 0.82
C SER A 99 -5.01 -10.52 0.95
N ASN A 100 -5.75 -11.27 1.75
CA ASN A 100 -5.50 -12.72 1.88
C ASN A 100 -5.88 -13.52 0.61
N GLY A 101 -6.23 -12.84 -0.46
CA GLY A 101 -6.49 -13.35 -1.81
C GLY A 101 -5.86 -12.45 -2.87
N THR A 102 -6.51 -12.32 -4.01
CA THR A 102 -5.98 -11.47 -5.08
C THR A 102 -6.08 -9.99 -4.74
N LEU A 103 -5.04 -9.23 -5.07
CA LEU A 103 -5.05 -7.77 -5.05
C LEU A 103 -5.10 -7.25 -6.49
N THR A 104 -6.12 -6.45 -6.80
CA THR A 104 -6.30 -5.89 -8.15
C THR A 104 -6.43 -4.37 -8.07
N ILE A 105 -5.60 -3.64 -8.82
CA ILE A 105 -5.69 -2.19 -8.97
C ILE A 105 -5.85 -1.86 -10.45
N THR A 106 -6.98 -1.22 -10.78
CA THR A 106 -7.33 -0.88 -12.17
C THR A 106 -7.33 0.62 -12.43
N GLY A 107 -7.26 1.45 -11.38
CA GLY A 107 -7.27 2.90 -11.49
C GLY A 107 -7.09 3.63 -10.16
N GLY A 108 -7.17 4.96 -10.23
CA GLY A 108 -7.04 5.84 -9.07
C GLY A 108 -5.59 6.19 -8.71
N THR A 109 -5.44 6.85 -7.57
CA THR A 109 -4.14 7.12 -6.93
C THR A 109 -4.11 6.39 -5.60
N VAL A 110 -3.21 5.42 -5.47
CA VAL A 110 -3.09 4.58 -4.28
C VAL A 110 -1.70 4.74 -3.68
N VAL A 111 -1.64 5.20 -2.43
CA VAL A 111 -0.41 5.30 -1.65
C VAL A 111 -0.58 4.45 -0.40
N ALA A 112 0.22 3.41 -0.27
CA ALA A 112 0.16 2.46 0.84
C ALA A 112 1.50 2.39 1.57
N SER A 113 1.49 2.63 2.87
CA SER A 113 2.67 2.60 3.72
C SER A 113 2.48 1.58 4.84
N GLY A 114 3.20 0.48 4.74
CA GLY A 114 3.41 -0.47 5.82
C GLY A 114 4.57 -0.03 6.72
N THR A 115 4.84 -0.78 7.77
CA THR A 115 5.96 -0.52 8.67
C THR A 115 7.26 -1.18 8.16
N ALA A 116 8.24 -1.34 9.03
CA ALA A 116 9.50 -2.02 8.68
C ALA A 116 9.27 -3.53 8.54
N SER A 117 10.23 -4.20 7.86
CA SER A 117 10.19 -5.67 7.68
C SER A 117 9.79 -6.41 8.99
N PRO A 118 8.88 -7.39 8.90
CA PRO A 118 8.47 -8.07 7.67
C PRO A 118 7.34 -7.40 6.89
N GLU A 119 6.79 -6.29 7.35
CA GLU A 119 5.53 -5.73 6.87
C GLU A 119 5.66 -4.97 5.54
N ASP A 120 4.61 -4.97 4.77
CA ASP A 120 4.57 -4.55 3.37
C ASP A 120 3.79 -3.25 3.14
N GLY A 121 4.11 -2.53 2.07
CA GLY A 121 3.20 -1.51 1.53
C GLY A 121 1.93 -2.15 0.96
N PHE A 122 2.11 -3.21 0.17
CA PHE A 122 1.06 -4.07 -0.35
C PHE A 122 1.40 -5.52 -0.08
N ASP A 123 0.55 -6.22 0.65
CA ASP A 123 0.59 -7.67 0.79
C ASP A 123 -0.63 -8.36 0.15
N CYS A 124 -0.40 -9.46 -0.51
CA CYS A 124 -1.41 -10.39 -0.96
C CYS A 124 -0.91 -11.84 -0.88
N ASP A 125 -0.07 -12.12 0.11
CA ASP A 125 0.59 -13.40 0.27
C ASP A 125 1.31 -13.83 -1.03
N GLN A 126 1.05 -15.02 -1.51
CA GLN A 126 1.53 -15.54 -2.79
C GLN A 126 0.44 -15.52 -3.87
N ASN A 127 -0.63 -14.77 -3.66
CA ASN A 127 -1.73 -14.66 -4.61
C ASN A 127 -1.39 -13.69 -5.76
N THR A 128 -2.32 -13.53 -6.68
CA THR A 128 -2.14 -12.65 -7.83
C THR A 128 -2.23 -11.19 -7.40
N PHE A 129 -1.16 -10.43 -7.62
CA PHE A 129 -1.19 -8.97 -7.58
C PHE A 129 -1.27 -8.42 -9.00
N LYS A 130 -2.40 -7.81 -9.34
CA LYS A 130 -2.70 -7.33 -10.68
C LYS A 130 -2.77 -5.81 -10.70
N ILE A 131 -1.96 -5.17 -11.56
CA ILE A 131 -2.00 -3.71 -11.81
C ILE A 131 -2.26 -3.48 -13.30
N THR A 132 -3.38 -2.82 -13.61
CA THR A 132 -3.77 -2.52 -14.99
C THR A 132 -4.00 -1.03 -15.24
N GLY A 133 -3.93 -0.19 -14.21
CA GLY A 133 -4.08 1.26 -14.31
C GLY A 133 -3.84 1.95 -12.98
N GLY A 134 -3.90 3.29 -13.01
CA GLY A 134 -3.71 4.14 -11.84
C GLY A 134 -2.25 4.51 -11.53
N THR A 135 -2.07 5.36 -10.53
CA THR A 135 -0.78 5.66 -9.93
C THR A 135 -0.70 4.94 -8.60
N VAL A 136 0.19 3.95 -8.50
CA VAL A 136 0.31 3.04 -7.36
C VAL A 136 1.68 3.20 -6.74
N LEU A 137 1.72 3.51 -5.45
CA LEU A 137 2.94 3.60 -4.67
C LEU A 137 2.77 2.82 -3.37
N GLY A 138 3.61 1.83 -3.18
CA GLY A 138 3.74 1.07 -1.93
C GLY A 138 5.11 1.30 -1.31
N ILE A 139 5.17 1.45 0.01
CA ILE A 139 6.42 1.54 0.76
C ILE A 139 6.29 0.79 2.07
N GLY A 140 7.30 -0.02 2.39
CA GLY A 140 7.34 -0.84 3.60
C GLY A 140 8.70 -1.49 3.77
N GLY A 141 8.78 -2.47 4.64
CA GLY A 141 9.94 -3.38 4.71
C GLY A 141 9.98 -4.33 3.54
N GLY A 142 8.82 -4.64 2.95
CA GLY A 142 8.65 -5.45 1.76
C GLY A 142 7.50 -4.98 0.87
N THR A 143 7.15 -5.81 -0.09
CA THR A 143 5.94 -5.69 -0.93
C THR A 143 5.67 -7.02 -1.65
N SER A 144 4.43 -7.42 -1.79
CA SER A 144 4.05 -8.44 -2.75
C SER A 144 4.44 -8.02 -4.16
N THR A 145 4.97 -8.94 -4.95
CA THR A 145 5.42 -8.65 -6.32
C THR A 145 4.25 -8.73 -7.31
N PRO A 146 4.00 -7.67 -8.11
CA PRO A 146 2.98 -7.74 -9.15
C PRO A 146 3.18 -8.92 -10.10
N THR A 147 2.12 -9.66 -10.38
CA THR A 147 2.13 -10.86 -11.22
C THR A 147 2.20 -10.46 -12.69
N ALA A 148 3.39 -10.50 -13.26
CA ALA A 148 3.71 -9.92 -14.57
C ALA A 148 2.71 -10.28 -15.67
N ASN A 149 2.32 -11.57 -15.78
CA ASN A 149 1.40 -12.04 -16.82
C ASN A 149 -0.07 -11.56 -16.62
N SER A 150 -0.38 -11.02 -15.43
CA SER A 150 -1.70 -10.48 -15.11
C SER A 150 -1.76 -8.97 -15.22
N CYS A 151 -0.61 -8.31 -15.28
CA CYS A 151 -0.51 -6.85 -15.36
C CYS A 151 -0.49 -6.36 -16.82
N THR A 152 -1.00 -5.15 -17.04
CA THR A 152 -0.87 -4.42 -18.30
C THR A 152 -0.13 -3.08 -18.14
N GLN A 153 0.23 -2.75 -16.90
CA GLN A 153 0.99 -1.57 -16.53
C GLN A 153 2.29 -1.99 -15.85
N ARG A 154 3.41 -1.36 -16.24
CA ARG A 154 4.72 -1.67 -15.67
C ARG A 154 4.85 -1.22 -14.24
N SER A 155 5.68 -1.95 -13.51
CA SER A 155 6.04 -1.63 -12.12
C SER A 155 7.56 -1.70 -11.93
N VAL A 156 8.07 -0.86 -11.04
CA VAL A 156 9.42 -0.97 -10.51
C VAL A 156 9.36 -1.21 -9.00
N ILE A 157 10.18 -2.13 -8.51
CA ILE A 157 10.39 -2.40 -7.08
C ILE A 157 11.84 -2.03 -6.77
N TYR A 158 12.03 -1.08 -5.87
CA TYR A 158 13.34 -0.61 -5.45
C TYR A 158 13.58 -0.93 -3.98
N GLY A 159 14.68 -1.63 -3.70
CA GLY A 159 15.16 -1.90 -2.36
C GLY A 159 16.33 -1.01 -1.97
N GLY A 160 16.23 -0.36 -0.83
CA GLY A 160 17.25 0.54 -0.31
C GLY A 160 17.04 0.89 1.15
N SER A 161 17.34 2.11 1.51
CA SER A 161 17.01 2.71 2.80
C SER A 161 16.50 4.14 2.60
N GLY A 162 15.82 4.69 3.59
CA GLY A 162 15.33 6.05 3.52
C GLY A 162 15.00 6.64 4.89
N SER A 163 15.15 7.94 5.03
CA SER A 163 14.83 8.66 6.26
C SER A 163 13.48 9.38 6.16
N ALA A 164 12.79 9.49 7.27
CA ALA A 164 11.57 10.29 7.35
C ALA A 164 11.80 11.72 6.82
N GLY A 165 10.92 12.19 5.93
CA GLY A 165 11.00 13.50 5.30
C GLY A 165 11.98 13.59 4.13
N GLN A 166 12.77 12.55 3.85
CA GLN A 166 13.63 12.50 2.67
C GLN A 166 12.77 12.28 1.42
N TYR A 167 13.15 12.93 0.32
CA TYR A 167 12.52 12.67 -0.97
C TYR A 167 13.17 11.50 -1.69
N ILE A 168 12.36 10.78 -2.45
CA ILE A 168 12.79 9.81 -3.46
C ILE A 168 12.09 10.18 -4.77
N GLY A 169 12.86 10.24 -5.86
CA GLY A 169 12.36 10.61 -7.19
C GLY A 169 12.72 9.56 -8.24
N ILE A 170 11.86 9.40 -9.24
CA ILE A 170 12.13 8.61 -10.43
C ILE A 170 12.04 9.53 -11.64
N GLN A 171 13.13 9.64 -12.38
CA GLN A 171 13.20 10.43 -13.60
C GLN A 171 13.56 9.55 -14.80
N SER A 172 12.96 9.83 -15.94
CA SER A 172 13.36 9.24 -17.22
C SER A 172 14.68 9.82 -17.70
N SER A 173 15.28 9.19 -18.71
CA SER A 173 16.58 9.60 -19.27
C SER A 173 16.58 10.99 -19.91
N ASP A 174 15.42 11.53 -20.26
CA ASP A 174 15.24 12.90 -20.77
C ASP A 174 15.04 13.94 -19.65
N GLY A 175 15.06 13.51 -18.38
CA GLY A 175 14.88 14.36 -17.21
C GLY A 175 13.42 14.55 -16.77
N THR A 176 12.46 13.92 -17.45
CA THR A 176 11.06 13.98 -17.02
C THR A 176 10.88 13.30 -15.67
N ASN A 177 10.29 14.03 -14.72
CA ASN A 177 9.99 13.51 -13.38
C ASN A 177 8.70 12.68 -13.41
N LEU A 178 8.82 11.38 -13.21
CA LEU A 178 7.66 10.47 -13.16
C LEU A 178 7.01 10.44 -11.80
N MET A 179 7.82 10.51 -10.75
CA MET A 179 7.38 10.37 -9.38
C MET A 179 8.35 11.11 -8.46
N THR A 180 7.81 11.84 -7.51
CA THR A 180 8.53 12.28 -6.31
C THR A 180 7.70 11.95 -5.10
N TYR A 181 8.31 11.32 -4.12
CA TYR A 181 7.65 10.90 -2.89
C TYR A 181 8.45 11.30 -1.66
N MET A 182 7.77 11.87 -0.67
CA MET A 182 8.35 12.16 0.63
C MET A 182 8.17 10.93 1.54
N ILE A 183 9.27 10.30 1.92
CA ILE A 183 9.28 9.09 2.73
C ILE A 183 8.64 9.38 4.10
N PRO A 184 7.58 8.65 4.51
CA PRO A 184 6.78 9.04 5.67
C PRO A 184 7.42 8.66 7.01
N ARG A 185 8.32 7.70 7.01
CA ARG A 185 9.08 7.23 8.19
C ARG A 185 10.45 6.72 7.78
N THR A 186 11.36 6.57 8.75
CA THR A 186 12.68 5.98 8.49
C THR A 186 12.57 4.47 8.33
N TYR A 187 13.13 3.96 7.21
CA TYR A 187 13.31 2.55 6.94
C TYR A 187 14.80 2.25 6.83
N GLN A 188 15.32 1.38 7.68
CA GLN A 188 16.69 0.85 7.56
C GLN A 188 16.80 -0.10 6.36
N GLN A 189 15.72 -0.83 6.10
CA GLN A 189 15.49 -1.64 4.93
C GLN A 189 14.14 -1.22 4.35
N MET A 190 14.18 -0.63 3.17
CA MET A 190 13.02 -0.05 2.49
C MET A 190 12.77 -0.80 1.20
N THR A 191 11.55 -1.19 0.98
CA THR A 191 11.05 -1.64 -0.32
C THR A 191 10.00 -0.66 -0.81
N LEU A 192 10.23 -0.09 -2.00
CA LEU A 192 9.31 0.83 -2.65
C LEU A 192 8.83 0.22 -3.96
N LEU A 193 7.53 0.05 -4.11
CA LEU A 193 6.87 -0.30 -5.36
C LEU A 193 6.27 0.96 -5.97
N PHE A 194 6.55 1.18 -7.24
CA PHE A 194 5.90 2.23 -8.04
C PHE A 194 5.39 1.68 -9.36
N SER A 195 4.16 2.07 -9.71
CA SER A 195 3.54 1.75 -11.00
C SER A 195 2.68 2.93 -11.46
N SER A 196 2.79 3.29 -12.72
CA SER A 196 2.07 4.40 -13.32
C SER A 196 1.94 4.17 -14.83
N PRO A 197 0.90 4.70 -15.49
CA PRO A 197 0.81 4.70 -16.95
C PRO A 197 2.01 5.36 -17.65
N GLN A 198 2.69 6.28 -16.96
CA GLN A 198 3.89 6.98 -17.48
C GLN A 198 5.17 6.16 -17.37
N LEU A 199 5.16 5.06 -16.62
CA LEU A 199 6.31 4.14 -16.55
C LEU A 199 6.31 3.23 -17.77
N GLU A 200 6.81 3.75 -18.88
CA GLU A 200 6.90 3.05 -20.16
C GLU A 200 8.21 2.26 -20.30
N ASN A 201 8.39 1.59 -21.44
CA ASN A 201 9.67 0.98 -21.77
C ASN A 201 10.73 2.08 -21.98
N GLY A 202 11.77 2.09 -21.17
CA GLY A 202 12.80 3.14 -21.20
C GLY A 202 13.77 3.03 -20.04
N SER A 203 14.75 3.94 -20.03
CA SER A 203 15.77 4.03 -19.01
C SER A 203 15.41 5.12 -18.00
N TYR A 204 15.61 4.81 -16.74
CA TYR A 204 15.23 5.64 -15.59
C TYR A 204 16.32 5.70 -14.54
N THR A 205 16.30 6.77 -13.77
CA THR A 205 17.18 6.96 -12.61
C THR A 205 16.35 7.20 -11.36
N ILE A 206 16.73 6.54 -10.29
CA ILE A 206 16.21 6.79 -8.94
C ILE A 206 17.17 7.73 -8.22
N TYR A 207 16.61 8.78 -7.64
CA TYR A 207 17.31 9.74 -6.82
C TYR A 207 16.78 9.72 -5.40
N THR A 208 17.63 10.03 -4.42
CA THR A 208 17.27 10.22 -3.01
C THR A 208 17.76 11.55 -2.48
N GLY A 209 17.04 12.15 -1.54
CA GLY A 209 17.29 13.52 -1.07
C GLY A 209 16.72 14.55 -2.03
N GLY A 210 17.42 15.67 -2.21
CA GLY A 210 16.97 16.76 -3.07
C GLY A 210 15.84 17.58 -2.46
N SER A 211 15.18 18.35 -3.32
CA SER A 211 14.09 19.25 -2.97
C SER A 211 12.96 19.19 -3.99
N VAL A 212 11.79 19.63 -3.57
CA VAL A 212 10.58 19.71 -4.42
C VAL A 212 10.07 21.14 -4.38
N THR A 213 9.77 21.68 -5.55
CA THR A 213 9.09 22.98 -5.71
C THR A 213 7.89 22.78 -6.62
N ASP A 214 6.87 23.57 -6.40
CA ASP A 214 5.60 23.54 -7.11
C ASP A 214 4.86 22.19 -7.01
N GLY A 215 3.80 22.03 -7.81
CA GLY A 215 3.01 20.82 -7.86
C GLY A 215 2.03 20.67 -6.69
N SER A 216 1.30 19.57 -6.71
CA SER A 216 0.38 19.16 -5.66
C SER A 216 0.86 17.90 -4.97
N SER A 217 0.57 17.78 -3.67
CA SER A 217 0.94 16.62 -2.88
C SER A 217 -0.28 15.84 -2.44
N PHE A 218 -0.29 14.54 -2.71
CA PHE A 218 -1.21 13.59 -2.14
C PHE A 218 -0.44 12.70 -1.15
N TYR A 219 -0.50 13.06 0.14
CA TYR A 219 0.19 12.35 1.22
C TYR A 219 1.66 12.05 0.93
N GLY A 220 2.39 13.05 0.47
CA GLY A 220 3.80 12.94 0.14
C GLY A 220 4.10 12.49 -1.30
N LEU A 221 3.14 12.00 -2.06
CA LEU A 221 3.28 11.78 -3.49
C LEU A 221 3.00 13.07 -4.24
N TYR A 222 4.02 13.59 -4.93
CA TYR A 222 3.95 14.86 -5.66
C TYR A 222 3.70 14.61 -7.15
N THR A 223 2.76 15.35 -7.72
CA THR A 223 2.45 15.37 -9.15
C THR A 223 2.64 16.78 -9.72
N GLY A 224 3.19 16.87 -10.93
CA GLY A 224 3.49 18.15 -11.58
C GLY A 224 4.54 19.00 -10.85
N ALA A 225 5.31 18.38 -9.96
CA ALA A 225 6.36 19.04 -9.19
C ALA A 225 7.70 19.05 -9.93
N ILE A 226 8.50 20.06 -9.63
CA ILE A 226 9.91 20.09 -10.02
C ILE A 226 10.72 19.43 -8.90
N TYR A 227 11.42 18.36 -9.23
CA TYR A 227 12.33 17.67 -8.31
C TYR A 227 13.78 17.94 -8.75
N ASP A 228 14.61 18.40 -7.84
CA ASP A 228 15.98 18.79 -8.10
C ASP A 228 16.94 18.43 -6.96
N GLY A 229 18.22 18.27 -7.29
CA GLY A 229 19.32 18.16 -6.34
C GLY A 229 19.46 16.82 -5.62
N GLY A 230 18.73 15.78 -6.04
CA GLY A 230 18.87 14.46 -5.45
C GLY A 230 20.19 13.76 -5.82
N THR A 231 20.63 12.84 -4.96
CA THR A 231 21.75 11.94 -5.23
C THR A 231 21.24 10.71 -5.97
N GLN A 232 21.90 10.34 -7.06
CA GLN A 232 21.57 9.11 -7.80
C GLN A 232 21.77 7.90 -6.89
N ALA A 233 20.71 7.13 -6.70
CA ALA A 233 20.71 5.91 -5.91
C ALA A 233 20.80 4.66 -6.78
N ALA A 234 20.10 4.64 -7.94
CA ALA A 234 20.12 3.53 -8.87
C ALA A 234 19.72 3.97 -10.28
N THR A 235 20.01 3.13 -11.26
CA THR A 235 19.47 3.23 -12.63
C THR A 235 18.82 1.91 -13.01
N PHE A 236 17.81 1.96 -13.87
CA PHE A 236 17.16 0.74 -14.38
C PHE A 236 16.58 0.97 -15.78
N THR A 237 16.31 -0.14 -16.47
CA THR A 237 15.55 -0.14 -17.72
C THR A 237 14.24 -0.90 -17.52
N ALA A 238 13.13 -0.23 -17.73
CA ALA A 238 11.78 -0.80 -17.60
C ALA A 238 11.38 -1.57 -18.86
N ASN A 239 12.15 -2.59 -19.26
CA ASN A 239 11.87 -3.44 -20.42
C ASN A 239 10.97 -4.65 -20.08
N SER A 240 10.80 -4.95 -18.82
CA SER A 240 9.91 -6.01 -18.30
C SER A 240 8.65 -5.42 -17.69
N MET A 241 7.61 -6.23 -17.47
CA MET A 241 6.39 -5.80 -16.79
C MET A 241 6.66 -5.44 -15.33
N VAL A 242 7.57 -6.16 -14.68
CA VAL A 242 8.05 -5.88 -13.32
C VAL A 242 9.57 -5.84 -13.35
N THR A 243 10.15 -4.73 -12.89
CA THR A 243 11.59 -4.54 -12.77
C THR A 243 11.94 -4.44 -11.29
N GLN A 244 12.86 -5.28 -10.83
CA GLN A 244 13.35 -5.28 -9.44
C GLN A 244 14.80 -4.80 -9.39
N ILE A 245 15.13 -3.88 -8.47
CA ILE A 245 16.46 -3.29 -8.33
C ILE A 245 16.83 -3.07 -6.86
N GLY A 246 18.10 -3.04 -6.60
CA GLY A 246 18.63 -2.91 -5.25
C GLY A 246 18.39 -4.16 -4.39
N SER A 247 18.32 -3.98 -3.08
CA SER A 247 18.07 -5.05 -2.10
C SER A 247 16.57 -5.22 -1.80
N ALA A 248 15.72 -5.11 -2.85
CA ALA A 248 14.28 -5.20 -2.68
C ALA A 248 13.88 -6.54 -2.07
N SER A 249 13.09 -6.49 -1.01
CA SER A 249 12.41 -7.64 -0.44
C SER A 249 11.11 -7.82 -1.22
N GLY A 250 11.12 -8.74 -2.17
CA GLY A 250 9.94 -9.04 -2.99
C GLY A 250 9.67 -10.54 -2.95
N GLY A 251 8.47 -10.87 -2.66
CA GLY A 251 7.97 -12.23 -2.62
C GLY A 251 7.57 -12.68 -1.21
N GLY A 252 6.33 -13.09 -1.08
CA GLY A 252 5.69 -13.47 0.15
C GLY A 252 6.59 -14.22 1.12
N ASN A 253 6.76 -13.67 2.28
CA ASN A 253 7.38 -14.35 3.39
C ASN A 253 6.37 -15.37 3.93
N PRO A 254 6.66 -16.70 3.93
CA PRO A 254 5.83 -17.66 4.62
C PRO A 254 6.05 -17.47 6.13
N GLY A 255 5.28 -16.65 6.79
CA GLY A 255 5.30 -16.57 8.23
C GLY A 255 5.20 -15.20 8.89
N GLY A 256 4.42 -14.27 8.39
CA GLY A 256 3.83 -13.22 9.22
C GLY A 256 2.73 -13.88 10.06
N GLY A 257 2.90 -13.92 11.38
CA GLY A 257 2.03 -14.69 12.25
C GLY A 257 0.58 -14.25 12.17
N GLY A 258 -0.20 -14.97 11.39
CA GLY A 258 -1.64 -14.96 11.57
C GLY A 258 -1.91 -15.42 12.97
N GLY A 259 -2.44 -14.55 13.83
CA GLY A 259 -3.05 -14.95 15.08
C GLY A 259 -4.03 -16.09 14.78
N PRO A 260 -4.21 -17.08 15.67
CA PRO A 260 -4.91 -18.30 15.38
C PRO A 260 -6.36 -17.99 14.96
N GLY A 261 -6.58 -17.99 13.66
CA GLY A 261 -7.90 -18.00 13.08
C GLY A 261 -8.62 -19.26 13.57
N GLY A 262 -9.62 -19.06 14.42
CA GLY A 262 -10.44 -20.13 14.94
C GLY A 262 -11.09 -20.90 13.83
N GLY A 263 -10.59 -22.11 13.55
CA GLY A 263 -11.20 -23.07 12.65
C GLY A 263 -12.66 -23.37 13.09
N PRO A 264 -13.54 -23.71 12.14
CA PRO A 264 -14.91 -24.06 12.44
C PRO A 264 -14.97 -25.40 13.18
N GLY A 265 -15.07 -25.33 14.50
CA GLY A 265 -15.47 -26.48 15.32
C GLY A 265 -16.95 -26.74 15.08
N GLY A 266 -17.24 -27.71 14.22
CA GLY A 266 -18.57 -28.28 14.13
C GLY A 266 -18.95 -28.95 15.47
N TRP A 267 -20.03 -28.52 16.05
CA TRP A 267 -20.75 -29.27 17.07
C TRP A 267 -22.18 -29.42 16.59
N GLY A 268 -22.52 -30.64 16.16
CA GLY A 268 -23.88 -31.11 16.16
C GLY A 268 -24.38 -31.20 17.61
N TRP A 269 -25.54 -30.68 17.86
CA TRP A 269 -26.70 -31.16 18.60
C TRP A 269 -27.86 -30.27 18.17
#